data_c0235b4d1fffd02714b100aed8e1519b
#
_entry.id   c0235b4d1fffd02714b100aed8e1519b
#
_cell.length_a   1.000
_cell.length_b   1.000
_cell.length_c   1.000
_cell.angle_alpha   90.00
_cell.angle_beta   90.00
_cell.angle_gamma   90.00
#
_symmetry.space_group_name_H-M   'P 1'
#
loop_
_entity.id
_entity.type
_entity.pdbx_description
1 polymer ?
#
loop_
_entity_poly.entity_id
_entity_poly.type
_entity_poly.pdbx_seq_one_letter_code
_entity_poly.pdbx_strand_id
1 'polypeptide(L)'
;YGKPASLSYFKRAVDYMEKETVMPFFYFFSDEPEWVASELIPYLEFANENYKVVDINGSDKGYMDLFLIAYCKHQITSKGTLGKYGALLRDSSDKIVILCDDKVEYLWKGGFYNSIFL
;
A
#
# COMPACT_ATOMS: atom_id res chain seq x y z
N TYR A 1 2.83 -2.65 -18.18
CA TYR A 1 2.32 -2.75 -16.82
C TYR A 1 0.97 -3.41 -16.80
N GLY A 2 0.76 -4.29 -15.84
CA GLY A 2 -0.54 -4.87 -15.61
C GLY A 2 -1.56 -3.82 -15.16
N LYS A 3 -2.81 -4.24 -15.09
CA LYS A 3 -3.88 -3.38 -14.59
C LYS A 3 -3.59 -3.00 -13.13
N PRO A 4 -3.93 -1.77 -12.72
CA PRO A 4 -3.81 -1.40 -11.31
C PRO A 4 -4.73 -2.27 -10.45
N ALA A 5 -4.44 -2.35 -9.17
CA ALA A 5 -5.30 -3.04 -8.23
C ALA A 5 -6.68 -2.38 -8.20
N SER A 6 -7.71 -3.17 -7.97
CA SER A 6 -9.09 -2.68 -8.00
C SER A 6 -9.39 -1.79 -6.79
N LEU A 7 -10.38 -0.91 -6.95
CA LEU A 7 -10.86 -0.07 -5.85
C LEU A 7 -11.35 -0.94 -4.69
N SER A 8 -12.03 -2.05 -5.00
CA SER A 8 -12.56 -2.95 -3.97
C SER A 8 -11.44 -3.62 -3.16
N TYR A 9 -10.29 -3.92 -3.79
CA TYR A 9 -9.14 -4.44 -3.08
C TYR A 9 -8.64 -3.42 -2.03
N PHE A 10 -8.47 -2.17 -2.44
CA PHE A 10 -8.01 -1.14 -1.51
C PHE A 10 -9.00 -0.92 -0.37
N LYS A 11 -10.29 -1.01 -0.66
CA LYS A 11 -11.32 -0.90 0.39
C LYS A 11 -11.19 -2.04 1.40
N ARG A 12 -11.04 -3.28 0.94
CA ARG A 12 -10.84 -4.41 1.83
C ARG A 12 -9.57 -4.26 2.67
N ALA A 13 -8.49 -3.78 2.04
CA ALA A 13 -7.21 -3.61 2.71
C ALA A 13 -7.28 -2.53 3.79
N VAL A 14 -7.90 -1.39 3.48
CA VAL A 14 -8.08 -0.31 4.44
C VAL A 14 -8.96 -0.75 5.60
N ASP A 15 -10.06 -1.43 5.32
CA ASP A 15 -10.95 -1.95 6.36
C ASP A 15 -10.24 -2.94 7.27
N TYR A 16 -9.39 -3.80 6.70
CA TYR A 16 -8.58 -4.73 7.46
C TYR A 16 -7.64 -3.99 8.42
N MET A 17 -6.94 -2.98 7.92
CA MET A 17 -6.02 -2.21 8.74
C MET A 17 -6.73 -1.42 9.84
N GLU A 18 -7.89 -0.86 9.55
CA GLU A 18 -8.68 -0.16 10.55
C GLU A 18 -9.16 -1.09 11.67
N LYS A 19 -9.41 -2.35 11.34
CA LYS A 19 -9.81 -3.36 12.30
C LYS A 19 -8.63 -3.87 13.13
N GLU A 20 -7.47 -4.05 12.50
CA GLU A 20 -6.32 -4.70 13.13
C GLU A 20 -5.39 -3.73 13.84
N THR A 21 -5.50 -2.44 13.59
CA THR A 21 -4.63 -1.42 14.18
C THR A 21 -5.47 -0.35 14.88
N VAL A 22 -4.85 0.35 15.84
CA VAL A 22 -5.52 1.44 16.58
C VAL A 22 -5.24 2.75 15.88
N MET A 23 -6.28 3.42 15.40
CA MET A 23 -6.21 4.74 14.76
C MET A 23 -5.13 4.84 13.70
N PRO A 24 -5.17 3.99 12.64
CA PRO A 24 -4.13 4.03 11.62
C PRO A 24 -4.19 5.32 10.81
N PHE A 25 -3.02 5.78 10.36
CA PHE A 25 -2.90 6.88 9.41
C PHE A 25 -2.38 6.32 8.11
N PHE A 26 -3.02 6.67 7.00
CA PHE A 26 -2.72 6.09 5.68
C PHE A 26 -1.93 7.07 4.83
N TYR A 27 -0.77 6.62 4.32
CA TYR A 27 0.02 7.36 3.35
C TYR A 27 -0.14 6.68 2.00
N PHE A 28 -0.59 7.44 1.01
CA PHE A 28 -0.79 6.95 -0.36
C PHE A 28 0.37 7.43 -1.22
N PHE A 29 1.24 6.49 -1.61
CA PHE A 29 2.37 6.78 -2.49
C PHE A 29 1.98 6.42 -3.91
N SER A 30 1.93 7.41 -4.80
CA SER A 30 1.47 7.20 -6.16
C SER A 30 2.13 8.17 -7.13
N ASP A 31 2.39 7.69 -8.34
CA ASP A 31 2.77 8.54 -9.47
C ASP A 31 1.54 9.19 -10.13
N GLU A 32 0.36 8.83 -9.67
CA GLU A 32 -0.90 9.40 -10.12
C GLU A 32 -1.71 9.93 -8.93
N PRO A 33 -1.19 10.96 -8.21
CA PRO A 33 -1.85 11.45 -7.00
C PRO A 33 -3.24 12.03 -7.26
N GLU A 34 -3.49 12.53 -8.46
CA GLU A 34 -4.79 13.07 -8.83
C GLU A 34 -5.86 11.98 -8.90
N TRP A 35 -5.50 10.82 -9.44
CA TRP A 35 -6.40 9.66 -9.47
C TRP A 35 -6.71 9.20 -8.05
N VAL A 36 -5.69 9.13 -7.21
CA VAL A 36 -5.87 8.73 -5.81
C VAL A 36 -6.86 9.68 -5.12
N ALA A 37 -6.66 10.97 -5.27
CA ALA A 37 -7.51 11.97 -4.62
C ALA A 37 -8.95 12.00 -5.17
N SER A 38 -9.12 11.81 -6.48
CA SER A 38 -10.43 11.95 -7.13
C SER A 38 -11.23 10.67 -7.16
N GLU A 39 -10.57 9.50 -7.24
CA GLU A 39 -11.25 8.22 -7.42
C GLU A 39 -11.11 7.30 -6.22
N LEU A 40 -9.90 7.13 -5.70
CA LEU A 40 -9.65 6.16 -4.63
C LEU A 40 -10.14 6.67 -3.27
N ILE A 41 -9.75 7.86 -2.87
CA ILE A 41 -10.09 8.41 -1.55
C ILE A 41 -11.61 8.49 -1.35
N PRO A 42 -12.40 9.02 -2.31
CA PRO A 42 -13.86 9.03 -2.15
C PRO A 42 -14.46 7.63 -2.06
N TYR A 43 -13.89 6.67 -2.77
CA TYR A 43 -14.37 5.28 -2.72
C TYR A 43 -14.13 4.65 -1.35
N LEU A 44 -13.02 4.98 -0.69
CA LEU A 44 -12.66 4.42 0.61
C LEU A 44 -13.51 4.95 1.76
N GLU A 45 -14.16 6.08 1.59
CA GLU A 45 -15.10 6.65 2.56
C GLU A 45 -14.50 6.81 3.97
N PHE A 46 -13.34 7.47 4.04
CA PHE A 46 -12.72 7.74 5.34
C PHE A 46 -13.63 8.60 6.22
N ALA A 47 -13.88 8.13 7.45
CA ALA A 47 -14.69 8.87 8.41
C ALA A 47 -13.96 10.12 8.91
N ASN A 48 -12.63 10.08 8.95
CA ASN A 48 -11.77 11.19 9.36
C ASN A 48 -10.69 11.39 8.31
N GLU A 49 -10.04 12.55 8.32
CA GLU A 49 -8.95 12.82 7.37
C GLU A 49 -7.64 12.16 7.84
N ASN A 50 -7.67 10.85 8.09
CA ASN A 50 -6.53 10.08 8.55
C ASN A 50 -5.67 9.58 7.41
N TYR A 51 -5.40 10.44 6.42
CA TYR A 51 -4.62 10.05 5.26
C TYR A 51 -3.87 11.23 4.67
N LYS A 52 -2.84 10.93 3.92
CA LYS A 52 -2.10 11.91 3.12
C LYS A 52 -1.72 11.27 1.79
N VAL A 53 -1.94 12.00 0.70
CA VAL A 53 -1.50 11.57 -0.62
C VAL A 53 -0.10 12.13 -0.86
N VAL A 54 0.87 11.25 -1.10
CA VAL A 54 2.25 11.61 -1.35
C VAL A 54 2.51 11.50 -2.83
N ASP A 55 2.90 12.61 -3.45
CA ASP A 55 3.26 12.63 -4.86
C ASP A 55 4.67 12.02 -5.03
N ILE A 56 4.74 10.94 -5.80
CA ILE A 56 6.02 10.33 -6.14
C ILE A 56 6.61 11.10 -7.32
N ASN A 57 7.51 12.01 -7.02
CA ASN A 57 8.06 12.95 -8.00
C ASN A 57 9.22 12.35 -8.79
N GLY A 58 8.91 11.82 -9.97
CA GLY A 58 9.92 11.49 -10.94
C GLY A 58 10.79 10.28 -10.59
N SER A 59 11.43 9.73 -11.62
CA SER A 59 12.20 8.49 -11.49
C SER A 59 13.52 8.68 -10.72
N ASP A 60 14.05 9.91 -10.71
CA ASP A 60 15.31 10.23 -10.04
C ASP A 60 15.20 10.23 -8.50
N LYS A 61 13.99 10.28 -7.97
CA LYS A 61 13.76 10.24 -6.52
C LYS A 61 13.07 8.96 -6.04
N GLY A 62 12.98 7.95 -6.88
CA GLY A 62 12.31 6.71 -6.56
C GLY A 62 12.90 6.00 -5.34
N TYR A 63 14.21 6.09 -5.14
CA TYR A 63 14.86 5.47 -3.98
C TYR A 63 14.43 6.12 -2.65
N MET A 64 14.14 7.42 -2.66
CA MET A 64 13.64 8.10 -1.45
C MET A 64 12.24 7.62 -1.10
N ASP A 65 11.40 7.39 -2.12
CA ASP A 65 10.05 6.86 -1.90
C ASP A 65 10.10 5.46 -1.33
N LEU A 66 11.08 4.64 -1.77
CA LEU A 66 11.29 3.32 -1.18
C LEU A 66 11.56 3.40 0.32
N PHE A 67 12.42 4.34 0.74
CA PHE A 67 12.71 4.51 2.15
C PHE A 67 11.48 5.01 2.93
N LEU A 68 10.73 5.94 2.37
CA LEU A 68 9.52 6.44 3.02
C LEU A 68 8.49 5.32 3.20
N ILE A 69 8.31 4.49 2.19
CA ILE A 69 7.41 3.34 2.27
C ILE A 69 7.91 2.36 3.34
N ALA A 70 9.21 2.09 3.35
CA ALA A 70 9.81 1.16 4.30
C ALA A 70 9.62 1.60 5.75
N TYR A 71 9.62 2.90 6.01
CA TYR A 71 9.41 3.42 7.36
C TYR A 71 7.96 3.38 7.82
N CYS A 72 7.02 3.12 6.95
CA CYS A 72 5.64 2.91 7.39
C CYS A 72 5.56 1.62 8.21
N LYS A 73 4.68 1.64 9.22
CA LYS A 73 4.53 0.49 10.12
C LYS A 73 4.03 -0.75 9.39
N HIS A 74 3.07 -0.57 8.50
CA HIS A 74 2.49 -1.62 7.68
C HIS A 74 2.40 -1.15 6.24
N GLN A 75 2.25 -2.08 5.28
CA GLN A 75 2.10 -1.74 3.88
C GLN A 75 0.88 -2.41 3.26
N ILE A 76 0.21 -1.65 2.39
CA ILE A 76 -0.79 -2.16 1.45
C ILE A 76 -0.20 -1.95 0.07
N THR A 77 0.10 -3.06 -0.63
CA THR A 77 0.75 -2.97 -1.93
C THR A 77 -0.27 -3.06 -3.06
N SER A 78 0.03 -2.39 -4.16
CA SER A 78 -0.69 -2.59 -5.41
C SER A 78 0.02 -3.67 -6.23
N LYS A 79 -0.33 -3.81 -7.51
CA LYS A 79 0.29 -4.82 -8.37
C LYS A 79 1.70 -4.44 -8.85
N GLY A 80 2.17 -3.23 -8.57
CA GLY A 80 3.53 -2.83 -8.89
C GLY A 80 4.55 -3.41 -7.93
N THR A 81 5.84 -3.21 -8.23
CA THR A 81 6.93 -3.78 -7.44
C THR A 81 7.53 -2.80 -6.42
N LEU A 82 7.37 -1.50 -6.63
CA LEU A 82 7.98 -0.49 -5.76
C LEU A 82 7.55 -0.65 -4.30
N GLY A 83 6.25 -0.79 -4.06
CA GLY A 83 5.73 -0.95 -2.71
C GLY A 83 6.23 -2.24 -2.04
N LYS A 84 6.39 -3.30 -2.83
CA LYS A 84 6.88 -4.57 -2.31
C LYS A 84 8.34 -4.49 -1.89
N TYR A 85 9.18 -3.82 -2.70
CA TYR A 85 10.59 -3.60 -2.31
C TYR A 85 10.69 -2.71 -1.09
N GLY A 86 9.85 -1.68 -1.00
CA GLY A 86 9.79 -0.85 0.20
C GLY A 86 9.43 -1.65 1.44
N ALA A 87 8.46 -2.56 1.32
CA ALA A 87 8.08 -3.45 2.41
C ALA A 87 9.22 -4.38 2.82
N LEU A 88 9.99 -4.90 1.86
CA LEU A 88 11.11 -5.80 2.14
C LEU A 88 12.25 -5.11 2.89
N LEU A 89 12.49 -3.82 2.63
CA LEU A 89 13.62 -3.11 3.25
C LEU A 89 13.57 -3.11 4.77
N ARG A 90 12.39 -3.14 5.36
CA ARG A 90 12.23 -3.14 6.82
C ARG A 90 11.17 -4.16 7.25
N ASP A 91 11.23 -5.34 6.67
CA ASP A 91 10.30 -6.39 7.02
C ASP A 91 10.57 -6.88 8.46
N SER A 92 9.50 -7.25 9.16
CA SER A 92 9.58 -7.75 10.51
C SER A 92 8.34 -8.57 10.85
N SER A 93 8.39 -9.31 11.95
CA SER A 93 7.26 -10.10 12.41
C SER A 93 6.07 -9.23 12.85
N ASP A 94 6.29 -7.96 13.15
CA ASP A 94 5.24 -7.04 13.58
C ASP A 94 4.59 -6.29 12.41
N LYS A 95 5.18 -6.37 11.21
CA LYS A 95 4.71 -5.64 10.05
C LYS A 95 3.74 -6.50 9.24
N ILE A 96 2.58 -5.92 8.95
CA ILE A 96 1.59 -6.57 8.10
C ILE A 96 1.76 -6.04 6.67
N VAL A 97 1.88 -6.93 5.70
CA VAL A 97 1.97 -6.58 4.28
C VAL A 97 0.76 -7.18 3.56
N ILE A 98 -0.08 -6.32 2.99
CA ILE A 98 -1.27 -6.75 2.26
C ILE A 98 -0.97 -6.73 0.77
N LEU A 99 -1.28 -7.83 0.10
CA LEU A 99 -1.09 -8.00 -1.35
C LEU A 99 -2.42 -8.32 -2.02
N CYS A 100 -2.49 -8.06 -3.32
CA CYS A 100 -3.66 -8.44 -4.10
C CYS A 100 -3.78 -9.96 -4.15
N ASP A 101 -5.01 -10.46 -4.08
CA ASP A 101 -5.30 -11.88 -4.25
C ASP A 101 -5.30 -12.22 -5.74
N ASP A 102 -4.11 -12.38 -6.30
CA ASP A 102 -3.87 -12.59 -7.72
C ASP A 102 -2.71 -13.56 -7.91
N LYS A 103 -2.77 -14.41 -8.93
CA LYS A 103 -1.76 -15.43 -9.18
C LYS A 103 -0.35 -14.86 -9.30
N VAL A 104 -0.21 -13.70 -9.94
CA VAL A 104 1.10 -13.05 -10.10
C VAL A 104 1.64 -12.63 -8.73
N GLU A 105 0.77 -12.19 -7.85
CA GLU A 105 1.18 -11.75 -6.52
C GLU A 105 1.55 -12.92 -5.60
N TYR A 106 1.09 -14.11 -5.87
CA TYR A 106 1.44 -15.29 -5.07
C TYR A 106 2.92 -15.64 -5.14
N LEU A 107 3.64 -15.10 -6.11
CA LEU A 107 5.10 -15.24 -6.16
C LEU A 107 5.78 -14.63 -4.94
N TRP A 108 5.12 -13.68 -4.28
CA TRP A 108 5.62 -13.05 -3.05
C TRP A 108 5.27 -13.80 -1.79
N LYS A 109 4.51 -14.88 -1.89
CA LYS A 109 4.13 -15.70 -0.76
C LYS A 109 5.39 -16.28 -0.10
N GLY A 110 5.54 -16.05 1.21
CA GLY A 110 6.73 -16.47 1.92
C GLY A 110 7.88 -15.48 1.86
N GLY A 111 7.75 -14.38 1.08
CA GLY A 111 8.76 -13.32 1.03
C GLY A 111 8.69 -12.35 2.19
N PHE A 112 7.61 -12.35 2.95
CA PHE A 112 7.40 -11.47 4.10
C PHE A 112 7.06 -12.28 5.34
N TYR A 113 7.34 -11.72 6.51
CA TYR A 113 6.97 -12.36 7.78
C TYR A 113 5.46 -12.51 7.92
N ASN A 114 4.70 -11.46 7.63
CA ASN A 114 3.24 -11.46 7.71
C ASN A 114 2.66 -10.88 6.42
N SER A 115 2.27 -11.75 5.50
CA SER A 115 1.61 -11.31 4.28
C SER A 115 0.18 -11.83 4.23
N ILE A 116 -0.73 -10.99 3.74
CA ILE A 116 -2.14 -11.29 3.63
C ILE A 116 -2.59 -10.95 2.21
N PHE A 117 -3.26 -11.89 1.57
CA PHE A 117 -3.79 -11.72 0.22
C PHE A 117 -5.29 -11.40 0.31
N LEU A 118 -5.66 -10.23 -0.13
CA LEU A 118 -7.06 -9.77 -0.14
C LEU A 118 -7.55 -9.43 -1.57
#